data_0af003af1f5e30587dda5bb8cc4dcb0b
#
_entry.id   0af003af1f5e30587dda5bb8cc4dcb0b
#
_cell.length_a   1.000
_cell.length_b   1.000
_cell.length_c   1.000
_cell.angle_alpha   90.00
_cell.angle_beta   90.00
_cell.angle_gamma   90.00
#
_symmetry.space_group_name_H-M   'P 1'
#
loop_
_entity.id
_entity.type
_entity.pdbx_description
1 polymer ?
#
loop_
_entity_poly.entity_id
_entity_poly.type
_entity_poly.pdbx_seq_one_letter_code
_entity_poly.pdbx_strand_id
1 'polypeptide(L)'
;PRVTSAAGETGPAVIVGTVGGSALIRRLAEAGKIDTAPLEGAWERYLIQTVANPLPGIRKALVIAGSDRRGAAYGLFTLSELIGVSPWYWWADVPVKKHAALHVDAPPTYSQTPSVRYRGIFLNDEDWGLTPWASQTFEPERGNIGPRTYAKVCELLLRLKANYLAPAMHPVSTSFNQIPENKLVADTF
;
A
#
# COMPACT_ATOMS: atom_id res chain seq x y z
N PRO A 1 -13.48 5.95 -9.62
CA PRO A 1 -12.29 5.73 -10.44
C PRO A 1 -12.29 4.30 -10.97
N ARG A 2 -12.02 4.15 -12.27
CA ARG A 2 -11.85 2.85 -12.88
C ARG A 2 -10.40 2.41 -12.71
N VAL A 3 -10.17 1.22 -12.17
CA VAL A 3 -8.85 0.57 -12.20
C VAL A 3 -8.79 -0.24 -13.49
N THR A 4 -7.81 0.03 -14.34
CA THR A 4 -7.59 -0.71 -15.59
C THR A 4 -6.12 -1.08 -15.70
N SER A 5 -5.85 -2.23 -16.29
CA SER A 5 -4.50 -2.68 -16.61
C SER A 5 -4.00 -2.15 -17.95
N ALA A 6 -4.84 -1.47 -18.72
CA ALA A 6 -4.53 -0.91 -20.04
C ALA A 6 -4.86 0.59 -20.08
N ALA A 7 -3.96 1.39 -20.67
CA ALA A 7 -4.22 2.80 -20.94
C ALA A 7 -5.14 2.88 -22.19
N GLY A 8 -6.39 3.24 -21.97
CA GLY A 8 -7.39 3.35 -23.06
C GLY A 8 -8.32 4.55 -22.94
N GLU A 9 -8.13 5.45 -21.96
CA GLU A 9 -9.03 6.58 -21.73
C GLU A 9 -8.34 7.94 -21.92
N THR A 10 -9.06 8.86 -22.56
CA THR A 10 -8.66 10.27 -22.72
C THR A 10 -8.96 11.04 -21.44
N GLY A 11 -7.98 11.17 -20.54
CA GLY A 11 -8.15 11.92 -19.28
C GLY A 11 -6.90 11.89 -18.41
N PRO A 12 -6.92 12.55 -17.24
CA PRO A 12 -5.86 12.42 -16.27
C PRO A 12 -5.85 10.98 -15.70
N ALA A 13 -4.65 10.40 -15.55
CA ALA A 13 -4.48 9.03 -15.11
C ALA A 13 -3.54 8.94 -13.90
N VAL A 14 -3.64 7.85 -13.14
CA VAL A 14 -2.63 7.43 -12.17
C VAL A 14 -2.03 6.13 -12.67
N ILE A 15 -0.71 6.11 -12.86
CA ILE A 15 0.05 4.95 -13.33
C ILE A 15 0.90 4.44 -12.17
N VAL A 16 0.64 3.22 -11.72
CA VAL A 16 1.38 2.59 -10.62
C VAL A 16 2.03 1.31 -11.10
N GLY A 17 3.29 1.11 -10.72
CA GLY A 17 3.98 -0.13 -11.05
C GLY A 17 5.39 -0.20 -10.49
N THR A 18 6.06 -1.32 -10.75
CA THR A 18 7.46 -1.52 -10.35
C THR A 18 8.39 -1.38 -11.55
N VAL A 19 9.64 -0.96 -11.30
CA VAL A 19 10.66 -0.82 -12.35
C VAL A 19 10.90 -2.15 -13.06
N GLY A 20 11.00 -3.26 -12.32
CA GLY A 20 11.27 -4.58 -12.91
C GLY A 20 10.06 -5.28 -13.51
N GLY A 21 8.82 -5.00 -13.04
CA GLY A 21 7.62 -5.77 -13.38
C GLY A 21 6.61 -5.07 -14.28
N SER A 22 6.64 -3.74 -14.39
CA SER A 22 5.64 -2.99 -15.14
C SER A 22 6.14 -2.56 -16.52
N ALA A 23 5.53 -3.08 -17.57
CA ALA A 23 5.82 -2.66 -18.95
C ALA A 23 5.55 -1.16 -19.17
N LEU A 24 4.53 -0.59 -18.49
CA LEU A 24 4.24 0.84 -18.58
C LEU A 24 5.33 1.70 -17.95
N ILE A 25 5.81 1.33 -16.75
CA ILE A 25 6.91 2.05 -16.07
C ILE A 25 8.18 1.98 -16.92
N ARG A 26 8.52 0.81 -17.45
CA ARG A 26 9.68 0.63 -18.34
C ARG A 26 9.58 1.54 -19.56
N ARG A 27 8.44 1.54 -20.25
CA ARG A 27 8.18 2.38 -21.43
C ARG A 27 8.34 3.87 -21.13
N LEU A 28 7.89 4.34 -19.94
CA LEU A 28 8.06 5.72 -19.53
C LEU A 28 9.53 6.07 -19.26
N ALA A 29 10.29 5.15 -18.67
CA ALA A 29 11.72 5.32 -18.43
C ALA A 29 12.51 5.35 -19.76
N GLU A 30 12.26 4.40 -20.66
CA GLU A 30 12.87 4.34 -22.01
C GLU A 30 12.58 5.60 -22.84
N ALA A 31 11.40 6.18 -22.68
CA ALA A 31 11.01 7.44 -23.32
C ALA A 31 11.56 8.70 -22.62
N GLY A 32 12.39 8.56 -21.58
CA GLY A 32 12.93 9.66 -20.80
C GLY A 32 11.90 10.50 -20.04
N LYS A 33 10.72 9.94 -19.79
CA LYS A 33 9.62 10.62 -19.09
C LYS A 33 9.76 10.57 -17.57
N ILE A 34 10.42 9.56 -17.06
CA ILE A 34 10.76 9.37 -15.65
C ILE A 34 12.20 8.86 -15.56
N ASP A 35 12.89 9.22 -14.48
CA ASP A 35 14.20 8.64 -14.17
C ASP A 35 14.02 7.52 -13.15
N THR A 36 14.39 6.29 -13.51
CA THR A 36 14.31 5.12 -12.63
C THR A 36 15.65 4.72 -12.03
N ALA A 37 16.75 5.34 -12.45
CA ALA A 37 18.10 5.01 -11.96
C ALA A 37 18.21 5.05 -10.41
N PRO A 38 17.61 6.02 -9.70
CA PRO A 38 17.64 6.02 -8.23
C PRO A 38 16.88 4.88 -7.56
N LEU A 39 16.06 4.12 -8.31
CA LEU A 39 15.27 2.98 -7.82
C LEU A 39 15.96 1.64 -8.09
N GLU A 40 16.93 1.61 -8.99
CA GLU A 40 17.63 0.38 -9.37
C GLU A 40 18.49 -0.14 -8.23
N GLY A 41 18.36 -1.42 -7.91
CA GLY A 41 19.05 -2.05 -6.79
C GLY A 41 18.61 -1.59 -5.40
N ALA A 42 17.72 -0.60 -5.31
CA ALA A 42 17.12 -0.18 -4.05
C ALA A 42 15.99 -1.14 -3.63
N TRP A 43 15.67 -1.13 -2.35
CA TRP A 43 14.54 -1.88 -1.81
C TRP A 43 13.55 -0.93 -1.14
N GLU A 44 12.24 -1.20 -1.36
CA GLU A 44 11.11 -0.46 -0.79
C GLU A 44 11.16 1.06 -1.03
N ARG A 45 11.80 1.47 -2.12
CA ARG A 45 11.90 2.85 -2.56
C ARG A 45 10.91 3.15 -3.67
N TYR A 46 10.46 4.39 -3.78
CA TYR A 46 9.55 4.81 -4.82
C TYR A 46 9.82 6.23 -5.33
N LEU A 47 9.32 6.48 -6.54
CA LEU A 47 9.18 7.79 -7.18
C LEU A 47 7.70 8.14 -7.26
N ILE A 48 7.36 9.38 -6.94
CA ILE A 48 6.07 10.00 -7.31
C ILE A 48 6.38 11.20 -8.19
N GLN A 49 5.77 11.25 -9.39
CA GLN A 49 6.00 12.33 -10.34
C GLN A 49 4.78 12.55 -11.23
N THR A 50 4.44 13.83 -11.48
CA THR A 50 3.50 14.19 -12.53
C THR A 50 4.22 14.24 -13.88
N VAL A 51 3.67 13.55 -14.87
CA VAL A 51 4.23 13.43 -16.22
C VAL A 51 3.24 13.98 -17.25
N ALA A 52 3.69 14.91 -18.07
CA ALA A 52 2.93 15.41 -19.20
C ALA A 52 3.07 14.45 -20.40
N ASN A 53 1.93 14.17 -21.07
CA ASN A 53 1.88 13.30 -22.24
C ASN A 53 2.61 11.97 -22.04
N PRO A 54 2.28 11.22 -20.96
CA PRO A 54 2.99 9.98 -20.63
C PRO A 54 2.79 8.91 -21.71
N LEU A 55 1.59 8.84 -22.28
CA LEU A 55 1.19 7.86 -23.29
C LEU A 55 0.24 8.51 -24.29
N PRO A 56 0.11 7.96 -25.52
CA PRO A 56 -0.89 8.43 -26.49
C PRO A 56 -2.29 8.48 -25.87
N GLY A 57 -2.98 9.60 -26.05
CA GLY A 57 -4.32 9.83 -25.50
C GLY A 57 -4.38 10.31 -24.04
N ILE A 58 -3.28 10.27 -23.28
CA ILE A 58 -3.22 10.74 -21.90
C ILE A 58 -2.41 12.02 -21.81
N ARG A 59 -3.07 13.15 -21.54
CA ARG A 59 -2.41 14.48 -21.46
C ARG A 59 -1.55 14.63 -20.20
N LYS A 60 -1.95 14.04 -19.09
CA LYS A 60 -1.24 14.15 -17.82
C LYS A 60 -1.48 12.91 -16.96
N ALA A 61 -0.43 12.38 -16.34
CA ALA A 61 -0.56 11.30 -15.36
C ALA A 61 0.29 11.58 -14.13
N LEU A 62 -0.21 11.12 -12.99
CA LEU A 62 0.61 10.91 -11.80
C LEU A 62 1.21 9.52 -11.89
N VAL A 63 2.54 9.44 -11.92
CA VAL A 63 3.28 8.17 -11.99
C VAL A 63 3.84 7.84 -10.62
N ILE A 64 3.59 6.62 -10.17
CA ILE A 64 4.16 6.04 -8.96
C ILE A 64 4.96 4.80 -9.37
N ALA A 65 6.28 4.90 -9.33
CA ALA A 65 7.19 3.81 -9.68
C ALA A 65 7.89 3.31 -8.42
N GLY A 66 7.75 2.02 -8.12
CA GLY A 66 8.46 1.38 -7.01
C GLY A 66 9.67 0.59 -7.48
N SER A 67 10.74 0.55 -6.67
CA SER A 67 11.86 -0.37 -6.87
C SER A 67 11.41 -1.83 -6.82
N ASP A 68 10.40 -2.11 -6.00
CA ASP A 68 9.76 -3.40 -5.80
C ASP A 68 8.25 -3.22 -5.49
N ARG A 69 7.54 -4.32 -5.21
CA ARG A 69 6.10 -4.31 -4.91
C ARG A 69 5.77 -3.42 -3.71
N ARG A 70 6.56 -3.50 -2.62
CA ARG A 70 6.33 -2.68 -1.43
C ARG A 70 6.63 -1.21 -1.69
N GLY A 71 7.70 -0.90 -2.43
CA GLY A 71 7.97 0.47 -2.86
C GLY A 71 6.79 1.09 -3.62
N ALA A 72 6.19 0.36 -4.57
CA ALA A 72 5.02 0.82 -5.29
C ALA A 72 3.80 1.02 -4.36
N ALA A 73 3.56 0.10 -3.43
CA ALA A 73 2.49 0.22 -2.43
C ALA A 73 2.72 1.41 -1.50
N TYR A 74 3.95 1.61 -1.02
CA TYR A 74 4.29 2.74 -0.16
C TYR A 74 4.11 4.09 -0.86
N GLY A 75 4.46 4.17 -2.14
CA GLY A 75 4.19 5.35 -2.96
C GLY A 75 2.69 5.65 -3.07
N LEU A 76 1.88 4.63 -3.29
CA LEU A 76 0.43 4.75 -3.34
C LEU A 76 -0.17 5.19 -2.00
N PHE A 77 0.29 4.60 -0.89
CA PHE A 77 -0.17 5.00 0.44
C PHE A 77 0.35 6.38 0.87
N THR A 78 1.51 6.78 0.38
CA THR A 78 1.99 8.18 0.56
C THR A 78 1.06 9.16 -0.16
N LEU A 79 0.67 8.87 -1.39
CA LEU A 79 -0.34 9.67 -2.08
C LEU A 79 -1.65 9.71 -1.29
N SER A 80 -2.11 8.55 -0.79
CA SER A 80 -3.33 8.45 0.03
C SER A 80 -3.26 9.36 1.26
N GLU A 81 -2.13 9.40 1.95
CA GLU A 81 -1.89 10.26 3.11
C GLU A 81 -1.87 11.74 2.73
N LEU A 82 -1.17 12.11 1.65
CA LEU A 82 -1.08 13.48 1.15
C LEU A 82 -2.43 14.07 0.75
N ILE A 83 -3.36 13.24 0.28
CA ILE A 83 -4.74 13.68 -0.05
C ILE A 83 -5.70 13.62 1.15
N GLY A 84 -5.18 13.35 2.36
CA GLY A 84 -5.94 13.47 3.60
C GLY A 84 -6.53 12.17 4.16
N VAL A 85 -6.05 11.00 3.70
CA VAL A 85 -6.43 9.71 4.28
C VAL A 85 -5.36 9.26 5.26
N SER A 86 -5.61 9.43 6.55
CA SER A 86 -4.71 8.98 7.61
C SER A 86 -4.44 7.47 7.53
N PRO A 87 -3.22 6.98 7.81
CA PRO A 87 -2.98 5.56 8.02
C PRO A 87 -3.94 4.92 9.04
N TRP A 88 -4.37 5.69 10.02
CA TRP A 88 -5.25 5.29 11.12
C TRP A 88 -6.75 5.49 10.85
N TYR A 89 -7.14 5.82 9.60
CA TYR A 89 -8.52 6.15 9.26
C TYR A 89 -9.52 5.08 9.70
N TRP A 90 -9.12 3.82 9.70
CA TRP A 90 -9.97 2.68 10.05
C TRP A 90 -9.79 2.23 11.50
N TRP A 91 -8.54 2.14 11.98
CA TRP A 91 -8.24 1.65 13.32
C TRP A 91 -8.55 2.64 14.45
N ALA A 92 -8.46 3.91 14.18
CA ALA A 92 -8.68 4.98 15.16
C ALA A 92 -9.79 5.95 14.73
N ASP A 93 -10.66 5.52 13.83
CA ASP A 93 -11.83 6.30 13.34
C ASP A 93 -11.48 7.72 12.90
N VAL A 94 -10.27 7.93 12.37
CA VAL A 94 -9.84 9.25 11.88
C VAL A 94 -10.67 9.61 10.64
N PRO A 95 -11.50 10.65 10.68
CA PRO A 95 -12.39 10.97 9.59
C PRO A 95 -11.63 11.37 8.33
N VAL A 96 -12.03 10.79 7.20
CA VAL A 96 -11.52 11.18 5.88
C VAL A 96 -12.30 12.38 5.39
N LYS A 97 -11.60 13.50 5.18
CA LYS A 97 -12.19 14.70 4.64
C LYS A 97 -12.52 14.53 3.16
N LYS A 98 -13.81 14.63 2.82
CA LYS A 98 -14.26 14.52 1.42
C LYS A 98 -13.99 15.81 0.67
N HIS A 99 -13.46 15.68 -0.53
CA HIS A 99 -13.22 16.79 -1.47
C HIS A 99 -13.98 16.54 -2.78
N ALA A 100 -14.55 17.57 -3.35
CA ALA A 100 -15.22 17.48 -4.65
C ALA A 100 -14.23 17.23 -5.79
N ALA A 101 -13.00 17.72 -5.66
CA ALA A 101 -11.90 17.48 -6.59
C ALA A 101 -10.57 17.46 -5.83
N LEU A 102 -9.63 16.68 -6.34
CA LEU A 102 -8.25 16.62 -5.85
C LEU A 102 -7.32 17.05 -6.99
N HIS A 103 -6.42 17.96 -6.68
CA HIS A 103 -5.40 18.42 -7.61
C HIS A 103 -4.04 17.99 -7.08
N VAL A 104 -3.36 17.14 -7.83
CA VAL A 104 -2.02 16.67 -7.49
C VAL A 104 -1.07 17.08 -8.60
N ASP A 105 -0.04 17.81 -8.25
CA ASP A 105 1.08 18.13 -9.11
C ASP A 105 2.36 17.91 -8.33
N ALA A 106 3.14 16.91 -8.75
CA ALA A 106 4.32 16.46 -8.04
C ALA A 106 5.54 16.57 -8.96
N PRO A 107 6.57 17.36 -8.59
CA PRO A 107 7.89 17.23 -9.22
C PRO A 107 8.45 15.82 -8.95
N PRO A 108 9.52 15.39 -9.63
CA PRO A 108 10.16 14.12 -9.32
C PRO A 108 10.53 14.03 -7.83
N THR A 109 9.84 13.18 -7.10
CA THR A 109 10.02 13.03 -5.65
C THR A 109 10.31 11.57 -5.33
N TYR A 110 11.53 11.32 -4.85
CA TYR A 110 11.99 9.99 -4.45
C TYR A 110 11.92 9.82 -2.94
N SER A 111 11.42 8.67 -2.49
CA SER A 111 11.58 8.28 -1.10
C SER A 111 13.04 7.94 -0.78
N GLN A 112 13.39 7.98 0.50
CA GLN A 112 14.63 7.38 0.97
C GLN A 112 14.50 5.85 1.01
N THR A 113 15.61 5.13 0.87
CA THR A 113 15.67 3.71 1.23
C THR A 113 15.57 3.58 2.74
N PRO A 114 14.72 2.69 3.27
CA PRO A 114 14.66 2.49 4.71
C PRO A 114 16.01 2.06 5.29
N SER A 115 16.41 2.64 6.41
CA SER A 115 17.67 2.30 7.09
C SER A 115 17.60 0.96 7.85
N VAL A 116 16.38 0.50 8.18
CA VAL A 116 16.13 -0.76 8.89
C VAL A 116 15.32 -1.68 7.99
N ARG A 117 15.81 -2.92 7.79
CA ARG A 117 15.20 -3.87 6.87
C ARG A 117 13.81 -4.36 7.32
N TYR A 118 13.66 -4.70 8.58
CA TYR A 118 12.39 -5.19 9.13
C TYR A 118 11.79 -4.14 10.07
N ARG A 119 10.57 -3.71 9.75
CA ARG A 119 9.83 -2.69 10.48
C ARG A 119 8.40 -3.20 10.64
N GLY A 120 7.91 -3.23 11.84
CA GLY A 120 6.57 -3.78 12.05
C GLY A 120 6.09 -3.74 13.48
N ILE A 121 5.08 -4.50 13.74
CA ILE A 121 4.43 -4.60 15.04
C ILE A 121 4.38 -6.05 15.51
N PHE A 122 4.29 -6.20 16.81
CA PHE A 122 3.88 -7.43 17.49
C PHE A 122 2.43 -7.25 17.92
N LEU A 123 1.54 -8.18 17.53
CA LEU A 123 0.18 -8.19 18.03
C LEU A 123 0.16 -8.87 19.38
N ASN A 124 -0.15 -8.09 20.40
CA ASN A 124 -0.44 -8.60 21.72
C ASN A 124 -1.97 -8.71 21.88
N ASP A 125 -2.48 -9.92 21.85
CA ASP A 125 -3.90 -10.23 21.80
C ASP A 125 -4.45 -10.57 23.18
N GLU A 126 -4.16 -9.74 24.15
CA GLU A 126 -4.68 -9.89 25.49
C GLU A 126 -6.22 -9.99 25.52
N ASP A 127 -6.78 -10.66 26.51
CA ASP A 127 -8.20 -11.01 26.64
C ASP A 127 -9.17 -9.83 26.54
N TRP A 128 -8.70 -8.64 26.69
CA TRP A 128 -9.51 -7.41 26.69
C TRP A 128 -9.34 -6.54 25.45
N GLY A 129 -8.48 -6.93 24.52
CA GLY A 129 -8.12 -6.14 23.35
C GLY A 129 -8.64 -6.71 22.03
N LEU A 130 -7.72 -7.06 21.16
CA LEU A 130 -8.00 -7.39 19.77
C LEU A 130 -8.84 -8.67 19.63
N THR A 131 -8.60 -9.71 20.47
CA THR A 131 -9.35 -10.98 20.40
C THR A 131 -10.84 -10.81 20.66
N PRO A 132 -11.31 -10.17 21.77
CA PRO A 132 -12.73 -9.95 21.99
C PRO A 132 -13.38 -9.11 20.90
N TRP A 133 -12.72 -8.06 20.45
CA TRP A 133 -13.23 -7.22 19.38
C TRP A 133 -13.38 -8.01 18.05
N ALA A 134 -12.36 -8.75 17.65
CA ALA A 134 -12.43 -9.56 16.45
C ALA A 134 -13.53 -10.62 16.53
N SER A 135 -13.57 -11.37 17.63
CA SER A 135 -14.50 -12.49 17.82
C SER A 135 -15.97 -12.07 17.99
N GLN A 136 -16.22 -10.88 18.53
CA GLN A 136 -17.59 -10.44 18.83
C GLN A 136 -18.13 -9.43 17.81
N THR A 137 -17.24 -8.67 17.14
CA THR A 137 -17.65 -7.54 16.31
C THR A 137 -17.24 -7.69 14.86
N PHE A 138 -16.00 -8.06 14.57
CA PHE A 138 -15.45 -7.97 13.21
C PHE A 138 -15.48 -9.30 12.44
N GLU A 139 -15.18 -10.42 13.10
CA GLU A 139 -15.23 -11.78 12.55
C GLU A 139 -15.99 -12.73 13.49
N PRO A 140 -17.25 -12.41 13.86
CA PRO A 140 -18.01 -13.23 14.81
C PRO A 140 -18.24 -14.67 14.31
N GLU A 141 -18.30 -14.85 13.00
CA GLU A 141 -18.38 -16.18 12.37
C GLU A 141 -17.15 -17.05 12.62
N ARG A 142 -16.02 -16.44 12.91
CA ARG A 142 -14.76 -17.13 13.22
C ARG A 142 -14.58 -17.31 14.74
N GLY A 143 -15.14 -16.42 15.53
CA GLY A 143 -14.99 -16.40 16.99
C GLY A 143 -13.57 -16.14 17.47
N ASN A 144 -12.71 -15.58 16.63
CA ASN A 144 -11.30 -15.32 16.93
C ASN A 144 -10.69 -14.30 15.95
N ILE A 145 -9.41 -13.95 16.14
CA ILE A 145 -8.64 -13.19 15.17
C ILE A 145 -8.45 -14.05 13.91
N GLY A 146 -8.94 -13.57 12.78
CA GLY A 146 -8.92 -14.30 11.52
C GLY A 146 -8.38 -13.48 10.34
N PRO A 147 -8.53 -14.00 9.11
CA PRO A 147 -7.92 -13.41 7.92
C PRO A 147 -8.41 -11.99 7.62
N ARG A 148 -9.65 -11.63 7.95
CA ARG A 148 -10.15 -10.26 7.76
C ARG A 148 -9.47 -9.29 8.70
N THR A 149 -9.25 -9.67 9.95
CA THR A 149 -8.50 -8.86 10.92
C THR A 149 -7.05 -8.70 10.47
N TYR A 150 -6.38 -9.80 10.09
CA TYR A 150 -5.01 -9.73 9.58
C TYR A 150 -4.88 -8.90 8.30
N ALA A 151 -5.86 -8.93 7.40
CA ALA A 151 -5.87 -8.06 6.22
C ALA A 151 -5.88 -6.57 6.60
N LYS A 152 -6.66 -6.19 7.62
CA LYS A 152 -6.67 -4.81 8.13
C LYS A 152 -5.36 -4.41 8.82
N VAL A 153 -4.74 -5.34 9.53
CA VAL A 153 -3.42 -5.13 10.14
C VAL A 153 -2.35 -4.96 9.04
N CYS A 154 -2.34 -5.83 8.04
CA CYS A 154 -1.39 -5.74 6.92
C CYS A 154 -1.58 -4.44 6.12
N GLU A 155 -2.82 -4.02 5.86
CA GLU A 155 -3.09 -2.70 5.25
C GLU A 155 -2.48 -1.56 6.08
N LEU A 156 -2.68 -1.56 7.40
CA LEU A 156 -2.10 -0.56 8.29
C LEU A 156 -0.57 -0.55 8.21
N LEU A 157 0.05 -1.73 8.24
CA LEU A 157 1.51 -1.85 8.12
C LEU A 157 2.03 -1.22 6.84
N LEU A 158 1.40 -1.51 5.69
CA LEU A 158 1.80 -0.89 4.43
C LEU A 158 1.60 0.63 4.42
N ARG A 159 0.51 1.13 5.03
CA ARG A 159 0.28 2.57 5.19
C ARG A 159 1.36 3.24 6.04
N LEU A 160 1.87 2.55 7.05
CA LEU A 160 2.96 2.99 7.93
C LEU A 160 4.37 2.69 7.36
N LYS A 161 4.49 2.21 6.11
CA LYS A 161 5.75 1.80 5.45
C LYS A 161 6.47 0.69 6.23
N ALA A 162 5.71 -0.21 6.83
CA ALA A 162 6.20 -1.37 7.56
C ALA A 162 6.03 -2.65 6.70
N ASN A 163 6.79 -3.69 7.04
CA ASN A 163 6.89 -4.92 6.27
C ASN A 163 7.02 -6.18 7.15
N TYR A 164 6.75 -6.06 8.44
CA TYR A 164 6.89 -7.15 9.40
C TYR A 164 5.70 -7.20 10.35
N LEU A 165 5.24 -8.40 10.62
CA LEU A 165 4.18 -8.69 11.59
C LEU A 165 4.61 -9.88 12.44
N ALA A 166 4.69 -9.70 13.77
CA ALA A 166 4.64 -10.80 14.72
C ALA A 166 3.15 -11.02 15.08
N PRO A 167 2.57 -12.14 14.67
CA PRO A 167 1.12 -12.37 14.87
C PRO A 167 0.81 -12.65 16.34
N ALA A 168 -0.48 -12.58 16.67
CA ALA A 168 -1.01 -12.97 17.97
C ALA A 168 -0.64 -14.43 18.29
N MET A 169 -0.17 -14.67 19.52
CA MET A 169 0.30 -15.97 19.95
C MET A 169 -0.13 -16.36 21.37
N HIS A 170 -0.90 -15.52 22.02
CA HIS A 170 -1.45 -15.82 23.36
C HIS A 170 -2.44 -17.00 23.29
N PRO A 171 -2.54 -17.89 24.31
CA PRO A 171 -3.41 -19.07 24.30
C PRO A 171 -4.89 -18.80 24.04
N VAL A 172 -5.38 -17.58 24.25
CA VAL A 172 -6.77 -17.19 23.92
C VAL A 172 -7.03 -17.02 22.44
N SER A 173 -5.99 -16.90 21.63
CA SER A 173 -6.10 -16.80 20.18
C SER A 173 -5.74 -18.08 19.48
N THR A 174 -6.38 -18.34 18.35
CA THR A 174 -5.96 -19.40 17.44
C THR A 174 -4.65 -18.99 16.79
N SER A 175 -3.63 -19.85 16.83
CA SER A 175 -2.32 -19.55 16.25
C SER A 175 -2.45 -19.20 14.77
N PHE A 176 -1.68 -18.23 14.32
CA PHE A 176 -1.72 -17.70 12.94
C PHE A 176 -1.71 -18.80 11.87
N ASN A 177 -0.81 -19.79 12.03
CA ASN A 177 -0.63 -20.87 11.05
C ASN A 177 -1.72 -21.97 11.12
N GLN A 178 -2.57 -21.97 12.13
CA GLN A 178 -3.71 -22.91 12.22
C GLN A 178 -4.86 -22.49 11.31
N ILE A 179 -4.83 -21.25 10.82
CA ILE A 179 -5.81 -20.71 9.87
C ILE A 179 -5.09 -20.46 8.54
N PRO A 180 -5.18 -21.38 7.56
CA PRO A 180 -4.41 -21.26 6.29
C PRO A 180 -4.66 -19.97 5.54
N GLU A 181 -5.84 -19.39 5.63
CA GLU A 181 -6.21 -18.13 4.99
C GLU A 181 -5.40 -16.94 5.51
N ASN A 182 -4.90 -17.00 6.74
CA ASN A 182 -4.03 -15.95 7.30
C ASN A 182 -2.74 -15.82 6.50
N LYS A 183 -2.15 -16.98 6.12
CA LYS A 183 -0.96 -16.99 5.25
C LYS A 183 -1.25 -16.39 3.88
N LEU A 184 -2.40 -16.73 3.28
CA LEU A 184 -2.79 -16.17 1.98
C LEU A 184 -2.92 -14.64 2.04
N VAL A 185 -3.46 -14.13 3.14
CA VAL A 185 -3.50 -12.68 3.39
C VAL A 185 -2.09 -12.11 3.44
N ALA A 186 -1.21 -12.67 4.27
CA ALA A 186 0.16 -12.17 4.40
C ALA A 186 0.95 -12.23 3.07
N ASP A 187 0.73 -13.24 2.25
CA ASP A 187 1.36 -13.38 0.92
C ASP A 187 0.81 -12.33 -0.09
N THR A 188 -0.41 -11.83 0.14
CA THR A 188 -1.07 -10.84 -0.73
C THR A 188 -0.53 -9.42 -0.46
N PHE A 189 -0.22 -9.10 0.78
CA PHE A 189 0.28 -7.80 1.23
C PHE A 189 1.82 -7.75 1.27
#